data_d56cd83f89dcdb9d90f3a8b909a2720f
#
_entry.id   d56cd83f89dcdb9d90f3a8b909a2720f
#
_cell.length_a   1.000
_cell.length_b   1.000
_cell.length_c   1.000
_cell.angle_alpha   90.00
_cell.angle_beta   90.00
_cell.angle_gamma   90.00
#
_symmetry.space_group_name_H-M   'P 1'
#
loop_
_entity.id
_entity.type
_entity.pdbx_description
1 polymer ?
#
loop_
_entity_poly.entity_id
_entity_poly.type
_entity_poly.pdbx_seq_one_letter_code
_entity_poly.pdbx_strand_id
1 'polypeptide(L)'
;MSCIPNENKALLEFRDSLIDHLNWVLSWIGEDRCPWKGVVCSRTSGHVIKLDLRNQFQLDELGIPYFDFYPGNYSNVFLKGDINPSLLDLKHLEYLDLSMNDFSSSSKIPGFIWSLIKLKYLNLSSAGFLAKVPVHLGNPSSLQYLDLGTSSAFYAPSNFLTSDNLQWTYTLSSLKYLDLSGANLPKDNNWLHSINMPSSLLELHLSRCQLQVFLCFSMLISHLLNCLIFVRTALIL
;
A
#
# COMPACT_ATOMS: atom_id res chain seq x y z
N MET A 1 -13.24 -26.01 -11.11
CA MET A 1 -13.69 -24.64 -11.46
C MET A 1 -13.01 -24.24 -12.75
N SER A 2 -13.71 -23.61 -13.69
CA SER A 2 -13.11 -23.21 -14.96
C SER A 2 -12.09 -22.09 -14.72
N CYS A 3 -10.89 -22.29 -15.17
CA CYS A 3 -9.84 -21.27 -15.15
C CYS A 3 -10.26 -20.13 -16.10
N ILE A 4 -10.11 -18.88 -15.69
CA ILE A 4 -10.39 -17.73 -16.55
C ILE A 4 -9.08 -17.33 -17.25
N PRO A 5 -8.92 -17.63 -18.56
CA PRO A 5 -7.64 -17.55 -19.24
C PRO A 5 -6.98 -16.16 -19.18
N ASN A 6 -7.78 -15.09 -19.24
CA ASN A 6 -7.27 -13.72 -19.20
C ASN A 6 -6.61 -13.39 -17.86
N GLU A 7 -7.18 -13.87 -16.74
CA GLU A 7 -6.60 -13.60 -15.42
C GLU A 7 -5.33 -14.42 -15.17
N ASN A 8 -5.25 -15.65 -15.72
CA ASN A 8 -4.03 -16.42 -15.68
C ASN A 8 -2.91 -15.69 -16.43
N LYS A 9 -3.20 -15.26 -17.67
CA LYS A 9 -2.25 -14.50 -18.49
C LYS A 9 -1.80 -13.22 -17.75
N ALA A 10 -2.73 -12.47 -17.18
CA ALA A 10 -2.44 -11.25 -16.45
C ALA A 10 -1.48 -11.47 -15.27
N LEU A 11 -1.69 -12.55 -14.50
CA LEU A 11 -0.81 -12.89 -13.38
C LEU A 11 0.57 -13.35 -13.85
N LEU A 12 0.67 -14.08 -14.97
CA LEU A 12 1.96 -14.47 -15.53
C LEU A 12 2.73 -13.27 -16.07
N GLU A 13 2.07 -12.35 -16.77
CA GLU A 13 2.69 -11.09 -17.23
C GLU A 13 3.15 -10.23 -16.04
N PHE A 14 2.37 -10.19 -14.96
CA PHE A 14 2.78 -9.53 -13.73
C PHE A 14 4.01 -10.21 -13.12
N ARG A 15 4.00 -11.55 -12.97
CA ARG A 15 5.15 -12.32 -12.48
C ARG A 15 6.42 -12.01 -13.29
N ASP A 16 6.30 -11.97 -14.60
CA ASP A 16 7.45 -11.79 -15.51
C ASP A 16 8.03 -10.37 -15.45
N SER A 17 7.28 -9.41 -14.87
CA SER A 17 7.78 -8.06 -14.56
C SER A 17 8.49 -7.97 -13.21
N LEU A 18 8.45 -9.03 -12.40
CA LEU A 18 9.07 -9.07 -11.09
C LEU A 18 10.49 -9.67 -11.16
N ILE A 19 11.34 -9.17 -10.28
CA ILE A 19 12.65 -9.75 -9.97
C ILE A 19 12.50 -10.49 -8.65
N ASP A 20 12.49 -11.81 -8.71
CA ASP A 20 12.25 -12.70 -7.57
C ASP A 20 13.46 -13.62 -7.34
N HIS A 21 14.39 -13.18 -6.49
CA HIS A 21 15.58 -13.97 -6.18
C HIS A 21 15.30 -15.15 -5.24
N LEU A 22 14.21 -15.13 -4.50
CA LEU A 22 13.85 -16.17 -3.55
C LEU A 22 12.82 -17.16 -4.08
N ASN A 23 12.48 -17.05 -5.36
CA ASN A 23 11.52 -17.94 -6.02
C ASN A 23 10.12 -17.98 -5.34
N TRP A 24 9.66 -16.85 -4.82
CA TRP A 24 8.39 -16.75 -4.12
C TRP A 24 7.20 -17.04 -5.03
N VAL A 25 7.28 -16.53 -6.26
CA VAL A 25 6.26 -16.73 -7.30
C VAL A 25 6.61 -17.88 -8.25
N LEU A 26 7.62 -18.71 -7.92
CA LEU A 26 7.99 -19.89 -8.69
C LEU A 26 6.84 -20.90 -8.79
N SER A 27 5.95 -20.92 -7.80
CA SER A 27 4.75 -21.77 -7.82
C SER A 27 3.71 -21.36 -8.88
N TRP A 28 3.91 -20.20 -9.53
CA TRP A 28 3.00 -19.69 -10.55
C TRP A 28 3.29 -20.37 -11.90
N ILE A 29 2.94 -21.64 -11.98
CA ILE A 29 3.11 -22.50 -13.16
C ILE A 29 1.80 -23.22 -13.45
N GLY A 30 1.59 -23.60 -14.73
CA GLY A 30 0.39 -24.30 -15.17
C GLY A 30 -0.81 -23.36 -15.39
N GLU A 31 -1.95 -23.98 -15.65
CA GLU A 31 -3.17 -23.25 -16.04
C GLU A 31 -4.06 -22.87 -14.85
N ASP A 32 -3.97 -23.60 -13.72
CA ASP A 32 -4.76 -23.31 -12.52
C ASP A 32 -3.98 -22.37 -11.59
N ARG A 33 -4.43 -21.12 -11.53
CA ARG A 33 -3.81 -20.07 -10.70
C ARG A 33 -4.28 -20.05 -9.26
N CYS A 34 -5.43 -20.68 -8.96
CA CYS A 34 -6.01 -20.57 -7.61
C CYS A 34 -5.16 -21.21 -6.50
N PRO A 35 -4.35 -22.26 -6.76
CA PRO A 35 -3.37 -22.75 -5.79
C PRO A 35 -2.05 -21.96 -5.77
N TRP A 36 -1.86 -20.94 -6.62
CA TRP A 36 -0.62 -20.17 -6.62
C TRP A 36 -0.45 -19.39 -5.33
N LYS A 37 0.79 -19.37 -4.82
CA LYS A 37 1.09 -18.67 -3.57
C LYS A 37 0.66 -17.19 -3.66
N GLY A 38 -0.09 -16.74 -2.67
CA GLY A 38 -0.59 -15.37 -2.60
C GLY A 38 -1.85 -15.08 -3.44
N VAL A 39 -2.32 -16.03 -4.24
CA VAL A 39 -3.53 -15.89 -5.06
C VAL A 39 -4.71 -16.56 -4.36
N VAL A 40 -5.85 -15.87 -4.30
CA VAL A 40 -7.11 -16.45 -3.83
C VAL A 40 -8.22 -16.17 -4.84
N CYS A 41 -8.92 -17.22 -5.22
CA CYS A 41 -10.06 -17.13 -6.10
C CYS A 41 -11.38 -17.21 -5.33
N SER A 42 -12.41 -16.56 -5.88
CA SER A 42 -13.79 -16.70 -5.42
C SER A 42 -14.27 -18.14 -5.61
N ARG A 43 -14.84 -18.73 -4.56
CA ARG A 43 -15.37 -20.10 -4.61
C ARG A 43 -16.58 -20.23 -5.54
N THR A 44 -17.30 -19.15 -5.78
CA THR A 44 -18.52 -19.14 -6.60
C THR A 44 -18.26 -18.83 -8.07
N SER A 45 -17.38 -17.87 -8.35
CA SER A 45 -17.14 -17.37 -9.71
C SER A 45 -15.81 -17.81 -10.32
N GLY A 46 -14.85 -18.29 -9.51
CA GLY A 46 -13.51 -18.63 -9.94
C GLY A 46 -12.60 -17.43 -10.25
N HIS A 47 -13.11 -16.19 -10.15
CA HIS A 47 -12.30 -14.99 -10.36
C HIS A 47 -11.28 -14.79 -9.25
N VAL A 48 -10.13 -14.22 -9.57
CA VAL A 48 -9.13 -13.76 -8.59
C VAL A 48 -9.72 -12.59 -7.81
N ILE A 49 -9.80 -12.75 -6.50
CA ILE A 49 -10.31 -11.73 -5.58
C ILE A 49 -9.24 -11.19 -4.63
N LYS A 50 -8.13 -11.92 -4.46
CA LYS A 50 -7.03 -11.51 -3.59
C LYS A 50 -5.68 -11.84 -4.23
N LEU A 51 -4.77 -10.88 -4.14
CA LEU A 51 -3.35 -11.02 -4.42
C LEU A 51 -2.57 -10.50 -3.21
N ASP A 52 -1.88 -11.41 -2.53
CA ASP A 52 -1.12 -11.14 -1.30
C ASP A 52 0.33 -11.59 -1.50
N LEU A 53 1.17 -10.65 -1.87
CA LEU A 53 2.60 -10.84 -2.08
C LEU A 53 3.43 -10.01 -1.09
N ARG A 54 2.85 -9.67 0.08
CA ARG A 54 3.63 -9.00 1.12
C ARG A 54 4.84 -9.85 1.50
N ASN A 55 5.94 -9.17 1.69
CA ASN A 55 7.12 -9.83 2.21
C ASN A 55 6.90 -10.21 3.67
N GLN A 56 7.08 -11.50 3.99
CA GLN A 56 6.85 -12.07 5.32
C GLN A 56 8.12 -12.06 6.20
N PHE A 57 9.12 -11.28 5.81
CA PHE A 57 10.31 -11.17 6.65
C PHE A 57 9.92 -10.65 8.03
N GLN A 58 10.34 -11.41 9.06
CA GLN A 58 10.19 -10.96 10.44
C GLN A 58 11.12 -9.77 10.67
N LEU A 59 10.54 -8.69 11.15
CA LEU A 59 11.28 -7.53 11.61
C LEU A 59 11.50 -7.67 13.11
N ASP A 60 12.65 -7.19 13.61
CA ASP A 60 12.87 -7.06 15.03
C ASP A 60 12.03 -5.90 15.63
N GLU A 61 12.16 -5.68 16.93
CA GLU A 61 11.44 -4.61 17.65
C GLU A 61 11.77 -3.19 17.12
N LEU A 62 12.86 -3.04 16.37
CA LEU A 62 13.30 -1.80 15.75
C LEU A 62 12.81 -1.67 14.30
N GLY A 63 12.09 -2.68 13.79
CA GLY A 63 11.68 -2.74 12.40
C GLY A 63 12.80 -3.12 11.45
N ILE A 64 13.87 -3.74 11.95
CA ILE A 64 14.99 -4.22 11.16
C ILE A 64 14.75 -5.70 10.84
N PRO A 65 14.93 -6.15 9.60
CA PRO A 65 14.81 -7.57 9.27
C PRO A 65 15.77 -8.39 10.13
N TYR A 66 15.29 -9.51 10.64
CA TYR A 66 16.13 -10.48 11.37
C TYR A 66 17.18 -11.06 10.41
N PHE A 67 18.38 -10.52 10.45
CA PHE A 67 19.47 -10.79 9.49
C PHE A 67 20.32 -12.01 9.81
N ASP A 68 20.09 -12.71 10.92
CA ASP A 68 20.91 -13.83 11.35
C ASP A 68 20.98 -15.00 10.34
N PHE A 69 20.06 -15.03 9.37
CA PHE A 69 20.02 -16.08 8.36
C PHE A 69 20.60 -15.71 6.98
N TYR A 70 20.90 -14.44 6.72
CA TYR A 70 21.39 -14.00 5.41
C TYR A 70 22.59 -13.06 5.51
N PRO A 71 23.81 -13.59 5.75
CA PRO A 71 25.01 -12.78 5.64
C PRO A 71 25.26 -12.46 4.17
N GLY A 72 24.89 -11.27 3.73
CA GLY A 72 25.10 -10.87 2.35
C GLY A 72 24.15 -9.75 1.89
N ASN A 73 23.88 -9.70 0.64
CA ASN A 73 23.15 -8.62 -0.02
C ASN A 73 21.64 -8.66 0.31
N TYR A 74 21.22 -7.91 1.34
CA TYR A 74 19.82 -7.81 1.82
C TYR A 74 18.82 -7.42 0.74
N SER A 75 19.29 -6.80 -0.33
CA SER A 75 18.43 -6.38 -1.42
C SER A 75 17.76 -7.54 -2.17
N ASN A 76 18.27 -8.75 -2.02
CA ASN A 76 17.77 -9.94 -2.71
C ASN A 76 16.59 -10.64 -2.00
N VAL A 77 16.20 -10.19 -0.81
CA VAL A 77 15.07 -10.78 -0.08
C VAL A 77 13.72 -10.17 -0.45
N PHE A 78 13.72 -9.09 -1.20
CA PHE A 78 12.51 -8.39 -1.63
C PHE A 78 12.13 -8.77 -3.06
N LEU A 79 10.83 -8.83 -3.33
CA LEU A 79 10.35 -8.73 -4.71
C LEU A 79 10.64 -7.33 -5.22
N LYS A 80 11.18 -7.25 -6.44
CA LYS A 80 11.52 -6.00 -7.11
C LYS A 80 10.92 -5.96 -8.50
N GLY A 81 11.19 -4.90 -9.24
CA GLY A 81 10.72 -4.70 -10.60
C GLY A 81 9.56 -3.75 -10.67
N ASP A 82 8.70 -3.92 -11.64
CA ASP A 82 7.61 -3.00 -11.90
C ASP A 82 6.25 -3.65 -11.63
N ILE A 83 5.33 -2.86 -11.06
CA ILE A 83 3.93 -3.29 -10.97
C ILE A 83 3.31 -3.15 -12.37
N ASN A 84 3.08 -4.29 -13.01
CA ASN A 84 2.63 -4.35 -14.40
C ASN A 84 1.14 -4.01 -14.54
N PRO A 85 0.73 -3.21 -15.57
CA PRO A 85 -0.67 -2.90 -15.84
C PRO A 85 -1.57 -4.10 -16.14
N SER A 86 -1.01 -5.28 -16.40
CA SER A 86 -1.78 -6.53 -16.58
C SER A 86 -2.71 -6.82 -15.39
N LEU A 87 -2.40 -6.30 -14.19
CA LEU A 87 -3.29 -6.39 -13.03
C LEU A 87 -4.68 -5.78 -13.27
N LEU A 88 -4.85 -4.90 -14.26
CA LEU A 88 -6.16 -4.35 -14.67
C LEU A 88 -7.12 -5.43 -15.21
N ASP A 89 -6.60 -6.54 -15.69
CA ASP A 89 -7.42 -7.66 -16.16
C ASP A 89 -8.00 -8.48 -15.00
N LEU A 90 -7.52 -8.28 -13.77
CA LEU A 90 -8.10 -8.84 -12.55
C LEU A 90 -9.30 -7.99 -12.09
N LYS A 91 -10.35 -7.93 -12.89
CA LYS A 91 -11.50 -7.03 -12.70
C LYS A 91 -12.32 -7.31 -11.43
N HIS A 92 -12.03 -8.40 -10.74
CA HIS A 92 -12.69 -8.81 -9.50
C HIS A 92 -11.77 -8.72 -8.29
N LEU A 93 -10.57 -8.15 -8.45
CA LEU A 93 -9.61 -8.01 -7.38
C LEU A 93 -10.17 -7.06 -6.29
N GLU A 94 -10.30 -7.59 -5.09
CA GLU A 94 -10.78 -6.87 -3.90
C GLU A 94 -9.65 -6.57 -2.90
N TYR A 95 -8.57 -7.36 -2.95
CA TYR A 95 -7.45 -7.28 -2.01
C TYR A 95 -6.12 -7.31 -2.76
N LEU A 96 -5.30 -6.30 -2.56
CA LEU A 96 -3.93 -6.22 -3.07
C LEU A 96 -2.98 -5.83 -1.95
N ASP A 97 -2.03 -6.71 -1.64
CA ASP A 97 -0.97 -6.46 -0.67
C ASP A 97 0.40 -6.74 -1.32
N LEU A 98 1.17 -5.69 -1.49
CA LEU A 98 2.53 -5.72 -2.03
C LEU A 98 3.51 -5.11 -1.03
N SER A 99 3.12 -5.00 0.24
CA SER A 99 3.91 -4.36 1.28
C SER A 99 5.25 -5.04 1.54
N MET A 100 6.18 -4.29 2.11
CA MET A 100 7.50 -4.78 2.51
C MET A 100 8.32 -5.37 1.34
N ASN A 101 8.14 -4.85 0.13
CA ASN A 101 8.91 -5.19 -1.06
C ASN A 101 9.73 -3.99 -1.54
N ASP A 102 10.40 -4.08 -2.70
CA ASP A 102 11.23 -3.00 -3.22
C ASP A 102 10.91 -2.70 -4.69
N PHE A 103 9.84 -1.95 -4.92
CA PHE A 103 9.45 -1.44 -6.24
C PHE A 103 10.05 -0.05 -6.54
N SER A 104 11.19 0.26 -5.93
CA SER A 104 11.85 1.58 -6.06
C SER A 104 12.35 1.89 -7.47
N SER A 105 12.44 0.88 -8.36
CA SER A 105 12.85 1.07 -9.76
C SER A 105 11.96 2.08 -10.49
N SER A 106 10.65 2.05 -10.27
CA SER A 106 9.70 3.00 -10.82
C SER A 106 9.52 4.25 -9.97
N SER A 107 9.91 4.20 -8.70
CA SER A 107 9.74 5.21 -7.64
C SER A 107 8.32 5.78 -7.49
N LYS A 108 7.39 5.48 -8.39
CA LYS A 108 6.01 6.02 -8.39
C LYS A 108 5.00 4.90 -8.21
N ILE A 109 3.96 5.17 -7.42
CA ILE A 109 2.78 4.30 -7.40
C ILE A 109 2.13 4.38 -8.78
N PRO A 110 1.98 3.26 -9.51
CA PRO A 110 1.38 3.28 -10.83
C PRO A 110 -0.06 3.77 -10.81
N GLY A 111 -0.37 4.78 -11.63
CA GLY A 111 -1.69 5.42 -11.64
C GLY A 111 -2.84 4.47 -11.96
N PHE A 112 -2.60 3.37 -12.68
CA PHE A 112 -3.63 2.40 -13.02
C PHE A 112 -4.19 1.64 -11.81
N ILE A 113 -3.45 1.54 -10.68
CA ILE A 113 -3.93 0.89 -9.45
C ILE A 113 -5.26 1.50 -9.01
N TRP A 114 -5.41 2.79 -9.19
CA TRP A 114 -6.63 3.52 -8.83
C TRP A 114 -7.82 3.23 -9.77
N SER A 115 -7.60 2.50 -10.85
CA SER A 115 -8.64 2.01 -11.77
C SER A 115 -9.18 0.63 -11.39
N LEU A 116 -8.64 0.00 -10.34
CA LEU A 116 -9.16 -1.26 -9.79
C LEU A 116 -10.41 -0.98 -8.93
N ILE A 117 -11.53 -0.74 -9.59
CA ILE A 117 -12.76 -0.21 -8.98
C ILE A 117 -13.40 -1.10 -7.91
N LYS A 118 -13.07 -2.40 -7.88
CA LYS A 118 -13.56 -3.34 -6.85
C LYS A 118 -12.62 -3.49 -5.67
N LEU A 119 -11.47 -2.82 -5.70
CA LEU A 119 -10.48 -2.93 -4.64
C LEU A 119 -11.01 -2.36 -3.33
N LYS A 120 -10.96 -3.16 -2.28
CA LYS A 120 -11.38 -2.82 -0.91
C LYS A 120 -10.19 -2.65 0.02
N TYR A 121 -9.10 -3.35 -0.26
CA TYR A 121 -7.87 -3.35 0.53
C TYR A 121 -6.67 -3.13 -0.38
N LEU A 122 -5.89 -2.10 -0.09
CA LEU A 122 -4.62 -1.81 -0.75
C LEU A 122 -3.55 -1.54 0.31
N ASN A 123 -2.52 -2.38 0.32
CA ASN A 123 -1.34 -2.16 1.14
C ASN A 123 -0.09 -2.11 0.26
N LEU A 124 0.55 -0.95 0.26
CA LEU A 124 1.81 -0.67 -0.42
C LEU A 124 2.85 -0.15 0.57
N SER A 125 2.64 -0.37 1.87
CA SER A 125 3.53 0.14 2.91
C SER A 125 4.93 -0.46 2.77
N SER A 126 5.93 0.39 2.96
CA SER A 126 7.34 0.01 2.85
C SER A 126 7.68 -0.74 1.56
N ALA A 127 7.01 -0.40 0.44
CA ALA A 127 7.19 -1.06 -0.86
C ALA A 127 8.14 -0.28 -1.81
N GLY A 128 8.92 0.66 -1.30
CA GLY A 128 9.95 1.37 -2.08
C GLY A 128 9.44 2.58 -2.87
N PHE A 129 8.19 2.96 -2.73
CA PHE A 129 7.66 4.14 -3.42
C PHE A 129 8.14 5.44 -2.77
N LEU A 130 8.77 6.30 -3.57
CA LEU A 130 9.46 7.51 -3.10
C LEU A 130 8.84 8.79 -3.68
N ALA A 131 7.85 8.66 -4.53
CA ALA A 131 7.28 9.77 -5.28
C ALA A 131 6.00 10.30 -4.64
N LYS A 132 5.53 11.37 -5.27
CA LYS A 132 4.31 12.04 -4.90
C LYS A 132 3.07 11.14 -5.10
N VAL A 133 2.20 11.09 -4.10
CA VAL A 133 0.87 10.49 -4.23
C VAL A 133 0.10 11.25 -5.31
N PRO A 134 -0.42 10.57 -6.34
CA PRO A 134 -1.18 11.25 -7.39
C PRO A 134 -2.40 11.97 -6.83
N VAL A 135 -2.59 13.24 -7.17
CA VAL A 135 -3.76 14.04 -6.72
C VAL A 135 -5.08 13.54 -7.33
N HIS A 136 -5.01 12.90 -8.47
CA HIS A 136 -6.16 12.28 -9.13
C HIS A 136 -6.05 10.77 -8.96
N LEU A 137 -6.34 10.31 -7.74
CA LEU A 137 -6.68 8.91 -7.56
C LEU A 137 -7.98 8.70 -8.33
N GLY A 138 -8.00 7.80 -9.30
CA GLY A 138 -9.26 7.36 -9.91
C GLY A 138 -10.33 7.14 -8.82
N ASN A 139 -11.51 6.75 -9.15
CA ASN A 139 -12.57 6.62 -8.15
C ASN A 139 -12.67 5.16 -7.61
N PRO A 140 -11.72 4.66 -6.77
CA PRO A 140 -11.92 3.40 -6.06
C PRO A 140 -12.87 3.64 -4.87
N SER A 141 -14.11 3.99 -5.19
CA SER A 141 -15.14 4.27 -4.17
C SER A 141 -15.39 3.09 -3.22
N SER A 142 -14.93 1.91 -3.60
CA SER A 142 -15.00 0.68 -2.78
C SER A 142 -13.86 0.56 -1.76
N LEU A 143 -12.80 1.36 -1.85
CA LEU A 143 -11.61 1.20 -1.04
C LEU A 143 -11.90 1.50 0.43
N GLN A 144 -11.63 0.52 1.30
CA GLN A 144 -11.87 0.62 2.74
C GLN A 144 -10.58 0.70 3.55
N TYR A 145 -9.50 0.13 3.05
CA TYR A 145 -8.19 0.09 3.69
C TYR A 145 -7.12 0.57 2.73
N LEU A 146 -6.37 1.59 3.12
CA LEU A 146 -5.24 2.11 2.37
C LEU A 146 -4.05 2.31 3.31
N ASP A 147 -2.97 1.58 3.05
CA ASP A 147 -1.72 1.72 3.76
C ASP A 147 -0.60 2.07 2.77
N LEU A 148 -0.05 3.26 2.91
CA LEU A 148 1.08 3.80 2.17
C LEU A 148 2.22 4.17 3.13
N GLY A 149 2.13 3.74 4.39
CA GLY A 149 3.10 4.05 5.43
C GLY A 149 4.49 3.53 5.11
N THR A 150 5.50 4.22 5.60
CA THR A 150 6.90 3.81 5.47
C THR A 150 7.55 3.66 6.83
N SER A 151 8.27 2.55 7.03
CA SER A 151 9.15 2.39 8.17
C SER A 151 10.52 3.03 7.86
N SER A 152 10.96 3.96 8.71
CA SER A 152 12.26 4.65 8.53
C SER A 152 13.48 3.71 8.60
N ALA A 153 13.28 2.45 9.00
CA ALA A 153 14.37 1.49 9.14
C ALA A 153 14.99 1.10 7.77
N PHE A 154 14.25 1.26 6.67
CA PHE A 154 14.67 0.77 5.35
C PHE A 154 15.16 1.85 4.40
N TYR A 155 14.89 3.14 4.66
CA TYR A 155 15.13 4.19 3.69
C TYR A 155 15.90 5.36 4.27
N ALA A 156 16.80 5.94 3.45
CA ALA A 156 17.50 7.16 3.81
C ALA A 156 16.49 8.30 4.12
N PRO A 157 16.84 9.23 5.05
CA PRO A 157 15.92 10.28 5.49
C PRO A 157 15.39 11.22 4.41
N SER A 158 15.94 11.16 3.20
CA SER A 158 15.56 12.00 2.06
C SER A 158 14.48 11.40 1.15
N ASN A 159 14.08 10.15 1.41
CA ASN A 159 13.28 9.37 0.45
C ASN A 159 11.91 9.04 1.05
N PHE A 160 11.02 10.03 1.10
CA PHE A 160 9.66 9.86 1.61
C PHE A 160 8.63 9.97 0.49
N LEU A 161 7.56 9.21 0.64
CA LEU A 161 6.34 9.49 -0.11
C LEU A 161 5.91 10.93 0.18
N THR A 162 5.55 11.69 -0.83
CA THR A 162 5.13 13.08 -0.67
C THR A 162 3.70 13.27 -1.12
N SER A 163 3.00 14.22 -0.52
CA SER A 163 1.69 14.65 -1.01
C SER A 163 1.59 16.17 -0.92
N ASP A 164 1.15 16.83 -1.99
CA ASP A 164 0.97 18.30 -1.96
C ASP A 164 -0.27 18.70 -1.15
N ASN A 165 -1.26 17.84 -1.12
CA ASN A 165 -2.48 18.01 -0.35
C ASN A 165 -3.11 16.64 -0.13
N LEU A 166 -4.12 16.58 0.73
CA LEU A 166 -4.87 15.36 1.01
C LEU A 166 -6.29 15.39 0.40
N GLN A 167 -6.54 16.28 -0.58
CA GLN A 167 -7.86 16.39 -1.22
C GLN A 167 -8.30 15.10 -1.93
N TRP A 168 -7.34 14.29 -2.39
CA TRP A 168 -7.63 12.98 -2.98
C TRP A 168 -8.38 12.05 -2.03
N THR A 169 -8.28 12.24 -0.71
CA THR A 169 -9.03 11.43 0.27
C THR A 169 -10.55 11.62 0.15
N TYR A 170 -11.01 12.76 -0.38
CA TYR A 170 -12.44 13.02 -0.58
C TYR A 170 -13.13 12.05 -1.53
N THR A 171 -12.37 11.52 -2.50
CA THR A 171 -12.89 10.56 -3.46
C THR A 171 -13.06 9.15 -2.87
N LEU A 172 -12.45 8.88 -1.72
CA LEU A 172 -12.44 7.59 -1.05
C LEU A 172 -13.57 7.50 -0.01
N SER A 173 -14.81 7.60 -0.45
CA SER A 173 -15.99 7.71 0.43
C SER A 173 -16.25 6.50 1.33
N SER A 174 -15.65 5.34 1.03
CA SER A 174 -15.77 4.11 1.83
C SER A 174 -14.56 3.86 2.73
N LEU A 175 -13.55 4.76 2.73
CA LEU A 175 -12.29 4.54 3.42
C LEU A 175 -12.49 4.51 4.94
N LYS A 176 -12.02 3.44 5.59
CA LYS A 176 -12.10 3.23 7.03
C LYS A 176 -10.74 3.33 7.71
N TYR A 177 -9.70 2.89 7.03
CA TYR A 177 -8.32 2.90 7.51
C TYR A 177 -7.42 3.62 6.54
N LEU A 178 -6.60 4.56 7.03
CA LEU A 178 -5.58 5.26 6.27
C LEU A 178 -4.28 5.34 7.07
N ASP A 179 -3.19 4.79 6.51
CA ASP A 179 -1.84 5.00 7.03
C ASP A 179 -0.98 5.75 6.01
N LEU A 180 -0.47 6.89 6.42
CA LEU A 180 0.50 7.73 5.71
C LEU A 180 1.75 7.95 6.55
N SER A 181 2.01 7.12 7.55
CA SER A 181 3.17 7.26 8.43
C SER A 181 4.46 7.36 7.65
N GLY A 182 5.31 8.31 7.99
CA GLY A 182 6.56 8.58 7.29
C GLY A 182 6.41 9.39 6.00
N ALA A 183 5.20 9.73 5.55
CA ALA A 183 5.03 10.59 4.39
C ALA A 183 5.38 12.06 4.71
N ASN A 184 5.95 12.75 3.72
CA ASN A 184 6.15 14.20 3.82
C ASN A 184 4.88 14.92 3.37
N LEU A 185 4.09 15.34 4.35
CA LEU A 185 2.81 16.01 4.14
C LEU A 185 2.97 17.54 4.16
N PRO A 186 2.02 18.29 3.55
CA PRO A 186 2.04 19.75 3.59
C PRO A 186 2.04 20.26 5.04
N LYS A 187 2.85 21.26 5.30
CA LYS A 187 2.96 21.90 6.64
C LYS A 187 1.85 22.90 6.93
N ASP A 188 0.98 23.15 5.95
CA ASP A 188 -0.18 24.03 6.14
C ASP A 188 -1.29 23.30 6.93
N ASN A 189 -2.16 24.07 7.58
CA ASN A 189 -3.25 23.51 8.39
C ASN A 189 -4.39 22.88 7.55
N ASN A 190 -4.30 22.90 6.22
CA ASN A 190 -5.34 22.42 5.32
C ASN A 190 -5.47 20.88 5.34
N TRP A 191 -4.41 20.17 5.75
CA TRP A 191 -4.46 18.70 5.85
C TRP A 191 -5.55 18.21 6.81
N LEU A 192 -5.79 18.93 7.91
CA LEU A 192 -6.87 18.61 8.87
C LEU A 192 -8.25 18.69 8.24
N HIS A 193 -8.48 19.76 7.47
CA HIS A 193 -9.75 19.92 6.77
C HIS A 193 -9.97 18.80 5.76
N SER A 194 -8.92 18.43 5.03
CA SER A 194 -8.98 17.35 4.04
C SER A 194 -9.27 15.98 4.66
N ILE A 195 -8.73 15.69 5.83
CA ILE A 195 -8.94 14.40 6.52
C ILE A 195 -10.30 14.33 7.23
N ASN A 196 -10.85 15.45 7.63
CA ASN A 196 -12.15 15.50 8.31
C ASN A 196 -13.36 15.22 7.39
N MET A 197 -13.15 15.07 6.08
CA MET A 197 -14.24 14.94 5.12
C MET A 197 -14.70 13.49 4.84
N PRO A 198 -13.85 12.43 4.85
CA PRO A 198 -14.37 11.08 4.74
C PRO A 198 -15.09 10.70 6.04
N SER A 199 -16.41 10.82 6.04
CA SER A 199 -17.26 10.44 7.20
C SER A 199 -17.17 8.95 7.58
N SER A 200 -16.54 8.14 6.73
CA SER A 200 -16.33 6.71 6.91
C SER A 200 -15.02 6.36 7.62
N LEU A 201 -14.07 7.31 7.77
CA LEU A 201 -12.75 7.03 8.31
C LEU A 201 -12.85 6.73 9.82
N LEU A 202 -12.30 5.57 10.20
CA LEU A 202 -12.30 5.08 11.58
C LEU A 202 -10.90 5.14 12.21
N GLU A 203 -9.87 4.98 11.39
CA GLU A 203 -8.49 4.89 11.85
C GLU A 203 -7.55 5.64 10.92
N LEU A 204 -6.68 6.49 11.50
CA LEU A 204 -5.74 7.34 10.79
C LEU A 204 -4.37 7.30 11.45
N HIS A 205 -3.35 6.93 10.68
CA HIS A 205 -1.95 6.91 11.11
C HIS A 205 -1.15 7.98 10.37
N LEU A 206 -0.54 8.90 11.13
CA LEU A 206 0.28 10.00 10.62
C LEU A 206 1.60 10.11 11.39
N SER A 207 2.12 8.99 11.87
CA SER A 207 3.39 8.98 12.59
C SER A 207 4.53 9.47 11.71
N ARG A 208 5.41 10.34 12.22
CA ARG A 208 6.59 10.86 11.50
C ARG A 208 6.29 11.65 10.22
N CYS A 209 5.10 12.21 10.06
CA CYS A 209 4.73 13.01 8.89
C CYS A 209 5.21 14.46 8.94
N GLN A 210 6.08 14.83 9.90
CA GLN A 210 6.61 16.19 10.11
C GLN A 210 5.53 17.28 10.26
N LEU A 211 4.33 16.89 10.68
CA LEU A 211 3.23 17.81 10.89
C LEU A 211 3.49 18.70 12.12
N GLN A 212 3.24 20.00 11.98
CA GLN A 212 3.27 20.92 13.12
C GLN A 212 2.01 20.74 13.97
N VAL A 213 2.17 20.22 15.18
CA VAL A 213 1.06 19.78 16.05
C VAL A 213 0.48 20.91 16.91
N PHE A 214 0.95 22.13 16.82
CA PHE A 214 0.71 23.20 17.79
C PHE A 214 -0.77 23.62 18.01
N LEU A 215 -1.74 23.18 17.19
CA LEU A 215 -3.14 23.65 17.29
C LEU A 215 -4.22 22.56 17.17
N CYS A 216 -3.86 21.28 17.14
CA CYS A 216 -4.79 20.26 16.66
C CYS A 216 -5.72 19.62 17.69
N PHE A 217 -5.37 19.61 18.97
CA PHE A 217 -6.14 18.83 19.93
C PHE A 217 -7.56 19.38 20.17
N SER A 218 -7.77 20.68 20.10
CA SER A 218 -9.11 21.25 20.35
C SER A 218 -10.06 21.19 19.15
N MET A 219 -9.53 21.22 17.91
CA MET A 219 -10.37 21.11 16.70
C MET A 219 -10.68 19.66 16.29
N LEU A 220 -9.78 18.74 16.59
CA LEU A 220 -9.97 17.30 16.30
C LEU A 220 -11.08 16.66 17.13
N ILE A 221 -11.32 17.16 18.35
CA ILE A 221 -12.27 16.55 19.29
C ILE A 221 -13.72 16.75 18.87
N SER A 222 -14.05 17.79 18.11
CA SER A 222 -15.46 18.11 17.84
C SER A 222 -16.10 17.30 16.69
N HIS A 223 -15.31 16.73 15.78
CA HIS A 223 -15.84 16.01 14.61
C HIS A 223 -15.32 14.57 14.44
N LEU A 224 -14.29 14.16 15.19
CA LEU A 224 -13.66 12.83 15.08
C LEU A 224 -13.94 11.94 16.30
N LEU A 225 -15.07 12.07 16.93
CA LEU A 225 -15.47 11.29 18.12
C LEU A 225 -15.42 9.75 17.91
N ASN A 226 -15.26 9.28 16.66
CA ASN A 226 -15.19 7.86 16.32
C ASN A 226 -13.90 7.47 15.60
N CYS A 227 -12.91 8.37 15.43
CA CYS A 227 -11.66 8.07 14.72
C CYS A 227 -10.49 7.99 15.71
N LEU A 228 -9.79 6.86 15.74
CA LEU A 228 -8.53 6.71 16.46
C LEU A 228 -7.40 7.32 15.62
N ILE A 229 -6.78 8.39 16.13
CA ILE A 229 -5.66 9.06 15.45
C ILE A 229 -4.38 8.72 16.16
N PHE A 230 -3.46 8.05 15.49
CA PHE A 230 -2.12 7.77 15.98
C PHE A 230 -1.12 8.76 15.38
N VAL A 231 -0.88 9.87 16.09
CA VAL A 231 0.14 10.86 15.73
C VAL A 231 1.33 10.69 16.67
N ARG A 232 2.40 10.10 16.21
CA ARG A 232 3.67 10.07 16.93
C ARG A 232 4.61 11.12 16.34
N THR A 233 4.67 12.28 16.98
CA THR A 233 5.66 13.30 16.65
C THR A 233 6.99 12.91 17.29
N ALA A 234 8.05 12.79 16.49
CA ALA A 234 9.39 12.85 17.04
C ALA A 234 9.64 14.30 17.50
N LEU A 235 9.69 14.53 18.80
CA LEU A 235 10.29 15.75 19.35
C LEU A 235 11.76 15.72 18.94
N ILE A 236 12.13 16.57 17.98
CA ILE A 236 13.53 16.94 17.76
C ILE A 236 13.81 17.97 18.86
N LEU A 237 14.53 17.52 19.91
CA LEU A 237 15.25 18.40 20.84
C LEU A 237 16.52 18.91 20.16
#